data_1964ee893e0ac522b4ffe9f2d419f9e1
#
_entry.id   1964ee893e0ac522b4ffe9f2d419f9e1
#
_cell.length_a   1.000
_cell.length_b   1.000
_cell.length_c   1.000
_cell.angle_alpha   90.00
_cell.angle_beta   90.00
_cell.angle_gamma   90.00
#
_symmetry.space_group_name_H-M   'P 1'
#
loop_
_entity.id
_entity.type
_entity.pdbx_description
1 polymer ?
#
loop_
_entity_poly.entity_id
_entity_poly.type
_entity_poly.pdbx_seq_one_letter_code
_entity_poly.pdbx_strand_id
1 'polypeptide(L)'
;MILLKNGKVLTMTGVNYDAGDVLVADGKIRAVGAGLCAPEGAQVIDCTGRTVMPGMIDAHCHIGLSEDGTMYEGEDSNEAVNPVTPHVRAIDGINPADVAIREARLGGVTTVCVGPGNSNVFGGVMSVFKTRGSRIDDMLMKETFAIKAALGEGPKETYAPKKVMPMTRMGIAGLMREHLVRARTYLDRKASGRLDKIDLRYEALGRVLEREIPLVVHANRMDDIYTALRIKREFAIDLVLTQASDAYLMADAIREAGVPVVLASVLTGRLSVEMARMSHRAPVVLEQAGATYCISTDAPPVPIQFLPTSAASAVREGLDPEAALRAVTITPARVLGIDERVGSLEPGKDADIVVYGGSPFNLMSRIELVMMDGEIVTD
;
A
#
# COMPACT_ATOMS: atom_id res chain seq x y z
N MET A 1 -26.01 -0.23 -16.35
CA MET A 1 -26.26 0.49 -15.09
C MET A 1 -26.65 -0.50 -14.01
N ILE A 2 -26.15 -0.31 -12.78
CA ILE A 2 -26.47 -1.14 -11.62
C ILE A 2 -26.85 -0.22 -10.47
N LEU A 3 -27.92 -0.55 -9.75
CA LEU A 3 -28.32 0.12 -8.50
C LEU A 3 -28.22 -0.87 -7.35
N LEU A 4 -27.25 -0.66 -6.45
CA LEU A 4 -27.18 -1.33 -5.14
C LEU A 4 -28.12 -0.59 -4.20
N LYS A 5 -29.13 -1.27 -3.63
CA LYS A 5 -30.25 -0.62 -2.95
C LYS A 5 -30.41 -1.08 -1.51
N ASN A 6 -30.82 -0.16 -0.61
CA ASN A 6 -31.20 -0.41 0.77
C ASN A 6 -30.06 -0.96 1.67
N GLY A 7 -28.79 -0.83 1.28
CA GLY A 7 -27.65 -1.32 2.07
C GLY A 7 -27.23 -0.34 3.16
N LYS A 8 -26.51 -0.85 4.19
CA LYS A 8 -25.71 0.03 5.04
C LYS A 8 -24.51 0.52 4.22
N VAL A 9 -24.55 1.77 3.76
CA VAL A 9 -23.52 2.34 2.89
C VAL A 9 -22.50 3.10 3.73
N LEU A 10 -21.25 2.63 3.71
CA LEU A 10 -20.09 3.25 4.36
C LEU A 10 -19.26 3.96 3.28
N THR A 11 -19.44 5.27 3.16
CA THR A 11 -18.87 6.01 2.02
C THR A 11 -17.39 6.34 2.17
N MET A 12 -16.86 6.35 3.36
CA MET A 12 -15.50 6.87 3.71
C MET A 12 -15.34 8.40 3.48
N THR A 13 -16.45 9.14 3.38
CA THR A 13 -16.47 10.61 3.25
C THR A 13 -16.88 11.33 4.53
N GLY A 14 -17.22 10.58 5.59
CA GLY A 14 -17.82 11.07 6.82
C GLY A 14 -19.36 11.08 6.81
N VAL A 15 -20.00 10.72 5.68
CA VAL A 15 -21.45 10.58 5.58
C VAL A 15 -21.80 9.13 5.27
N ASN A 16 -22.44 8.44 6.20
CA ASN A 16 -22.86 7.05 6.03
C ASN A 16 -24.39 6.95 6.02
N TYR A 17 -24.93 5.87 5.45
CA TYR A 17 -26.37 5.63 5.34
C TYR A 17 -26.71 4.25 5.91
N ASP A 18 -27.65 4.16 6.84
CA ASP A 18 -28.12 2.87 7.37
C ASP A 18 -28.98 2.10 6.35
N ALA A 19 -29.66 2.82 5.45
CA ALA A 19 -30.39 2.30 4.30
C ALA A 19 -30.13 3.21 3.11
N GLY A 20 -28.99 3.03 2.47
CA GLY A 20 -28.52 3.84 1.35
C GLY A 20 -28.47 3.05 0.05
N ASP A 21 -28.28 3.79 -1.02
CA ASP A 21 -28.22 3.29 -2.38
C ASP A 21 -26.95 3.80 -3.07
N VAL A 22 -26.40 2.98 -3.97
CA VAL A 22 -25.28 3.38 -4.85
C VAL A 22 -25.65 3.07 -6.29
N LEU A 23 -25.70 4.11 -7.12
CA LEU A 23 -25.93 3.98 -8.56
C LEU A 23 -24.60 3.96 -9.31
N VAL A 24 -24.44 2.95 -10.15
CA VAL A 24 -23.23 2.72 -10.97
C VAL A 24 -23.62 2.73 -12.45
N ALA A 25 -22.86 3.46 -13.24
CA ALA A 25 -22.95 3.44 -14.70
C ALA A 25 -21.60 3.77 -15.34
N ASP A 26 -21.29 3.15 -16.48
CA ASP A 26 -20.06 3.39 -17.25
C ASP A 26 -18.79 3.26 -16.42
N GLY A 27 -18.72 2.24 -15.57
CA GLY A 27 -17.57 1.99 -14.70
C GLY A 27 -17.44 2.93 -13.49
N LYS A 28 -18.36 3.89 -13.32
CA LYS A 28 -18.26 4.95 -12.32
C LYS A 28 -19.44 4.97 -11.37
N ILE A 29 -19.18 5.42 -10.15
CA ILE A 29 -20.24 5.81 -9.22
C ILE A 29 -20.91 7.07 -9.75
N ARG A 30 -22.24 7.04 -9.93
CA ARG A 30 -23.03 8.16 -10.42
C ARG A 30 -23.74 8.92 -9.30
N ALA A 31 -24.22 8.19 -8.31
CA ALA A 31 -24.88 8.77 -7.16
C ALA A 31 -24.75 7.85 -5.93
N VAL A 32 -24.71 8.45 -4.75
CA VAL A 32 -24.79 7.78 -3.46
C VAL A 32 -25.79 8.55 -2.61
N GLY A 33 -26.72 7.87 -1.98
CA GLY A 33 -27.76 8.52 -1.18
C GLY A 33 -28.84 7.56 -0.74
N ALA A 34 -29.86 8.05 -0.05
CA ALA A 34 -31.02 7.27 0.33
C ALA A 34 -32.17 7.49 -0.68
N GLY A 35 -32.90 6.43 -1.02
CA GLY A 35 -34.10 6.50 -1.83
C GLY A 35 -33.86 6.83 -3.31
N LEU A 36 -32.74 6.44 -3.89
CA LEU A 36 -32.45 6.63 -5.30
C LEU A 36 -33.44 5.83 -6.16
N CYS A 37 -33.96 6.47 -7.20
CA CYS A 37 -34.81 5.80 -8.21
C CYS A 37 -33.92 5.01 -9.18
N ALA A 38 -34.29 3.77 -9.45
CA ALA A 38 -33.65 2.98 -10.49
C ALA A 38 -33.91 3.58 -11.86
N PRO A 39 -32.88 3.94 -12.65
CA PRO A 39 -33.08 4.30 -14.04
C PRO A 39 -33.72 3.15 -14.85
N GLU A 40 -34.41 3.48 -15.94
CA GLU A 40 -34.96 2.47 -16.82
C GLU A 40 -33.87 1.52 -17.34
N GLY A 41 -34.11 0.21 -17.26
CA GLY A 41 -33.17 -0.82 -17.67
C GLY A 41 -32.00 -1.06 -16.71
N ALA A 42 -31.95 -0.41 -15.54
CA ALA A 42 -30.92 -0.68 -14.56
C ALA A 42 -31.17 -2.01 -13.82
N GLN A 43 -30.13 -2.81 -13.65
CA GLN A 43 -30.15 -3.96 -12.75
C GLN A 43 -30.21 -3.47 -11.30
N VAL A 44 -31.19 -3.90 -10.54
CA VAL A 44 -31.33 -3.58 -9.12
C VAL A 44 -30.86 -4.77 -8.28
N ILE A 45 -29.94 -4.51 -7.37
CA ILE A 45 -29.43 -5.50 -6.41
C ILE A 45 -29.86 -5.04 -5.01
N ASP A 46 -30.70 -5.83 -4.34
CA ASP A 46 -31.12 -5.52 -2.98
C ASP A 46 -29.98 -5.87 -1.99
N CYS A 47 -29.55 -4.87 -1.24
CA CYS A 47 -28.48 -4.94 -0.22
C CYS A 47 -29.06 -4.83 1.21
N THR A 48 -30.36 -5.09 1.42
CA THR A 48 -30.98 -5.06 2.75
C THR A 48 -30.24 -6.00 3.71
N GLY A 49 -29.80 -5.46 4.85
CA GLY A 49 -29.02 -6.19 5.86
C GLY A 49 -27.53 -6.38 5.52
N ARG A 50 -27.07 -5.82 4.41
CA ARG A 50 -25.69 -5.90 3.91
C ARG A 50 -24.95 -4.58 4.09
N THR A 51 -23.62 -4.66 4.18
CA THR A 51 -22.75 -3.47 4.19
C THR A 51 -22.14 -3.27 2.82
N VAL A 52 -22.34 -2.08 2.26
CA VAL A 52 -21.74 -1.63 0.98
C VAL A 52 -20.63 -0.64 1.30
N MET A 53 -19.42 -0.89 0.81
CA MET A 53 -18.26 -0.04 1.07
C MET A 53 -17.34 0.01 -0.16
N PRO A 54 -16.38 0.99 -0.23
CA PRO A 54 -15.40 0.97 -1.31
C PRO A 54 -14.50 -0.25 -1.19
N GLY A 55 -13.95 -0.69 -2.33
CA GLY A 55 -12.91 -1.70 -2.38
C GLY A 55 -11.72 -1.33 -1.49
N MET A 56 -11.15 -2.33 -0.82
CA MET A 56 -9.99 -2.13 0.04
C MET A 56 -8.71 -1.97 -0.78
N ILE A 57 -7.74 -1.30 -0.18
CA ILE A 57 -6.44 -0.97 -0.78
C ILE A 57 -5.34 -1.45 0.16
N ASP A 58 -4.50 -2.36 -0.31
CA ASP A 58 -3.26 -2.69 0.40
C ASP A 58 -2.12 -1.79 -0.11
N ALA A 59 -1.64 -0.90 0.76
CA ALA A 59 -0.64 0.11 0.40
C ALA A 59 0.80 -0.44 0.30
N HIS A 60 1.04 -1.69 0.67
CA HIS A 60 2.36 -2.33 0.59
C HIS A 60 2.24 -3.85 0.65
N CYS A 61 2.56 -4.50 -0.45
CA CYS A 61 2.67 -5.96 -0.52
C CYS A 61 3.65 -6.37 -1.63
N HIS A 62 3.82 -7.68 -1.82
CA HIS A 62 4.76 -8.26 -2.79
C HIS A 62 4.07 -9.28 -3.71
N ILE A 63 2.74 -9.35 -3.74
CA ILE A 63 2.01 -10.32 -4.58
C ILE A 63 2.37 -10.14 -6.05
N GLY A 64 2.48 -11.25 -6.76
CA GLY A 64 2.95 -11.30 -8.14
C GLY A 64 4.46 -11.17 -8.31
N LEU A 65 5.21 -10.62 -7.33
CA LEU A 65 6.68 -10.66 -7.26
C LEU A 65 7.19 -11.78 -6.35
N SER A 66 6.43 -12.13 -5.34
CA SER A 66 6.62 -13.28 -4.49
C SER A 66 5.35 -14.11 -4.62
N GLU A 67 5.35 -14.98 -5.64
CA GLU A 67 4.17 -15.73 -6.06
C GLU A 67 3.81 -16.80 -5.03
N ASP A 68 2.53 -16.92 -4.70
CA ASP A 68 2.08 -17.89 -3.72
C ASP A 68 2.24 -19.33 -4.24
N GLY A 69 2.91 -20.15 -3.44
CA GLY A 69 3.10 -21.58 -3.70
C GLY A 69 4.19 -21.96 -4.74
N THR A 70 4.92 -21.00 -5.32
CA THR A 70 5.87 -21.27 -6.42
C THR A 70 7.34 -21.36 -5.99
N MET A 71 7.64 -21.16 -4.68
CA MET A 71 9.00 -21.26 -4.13
C MET A 71 10.00 -20.33 -4.83
N TYR A 72 11.24 -20.80 -5.08
CA TYR A 72 12.33 -20.00 -5.65
C TYR A 72 12.03 -19.46 -7.06
N GLU A 73 11.31 -20.20 -7.88
CA GLU A 73 11.03 -19.78 -9.25
C GLU A 73 10.11 -18.55 -9.30
N GLY A 74 9.15 -18.45 -8.37
CA GLY A 74 8.27 -17.28 -8.25
C GLY A 74 8.74 -16.23 -7.25
N GLU A 75 10.02 -16.22 -6.84
CA GLU A 75 10.56 -15.24 -5.88
C GLU A 75 11.41 -14.20 -6.61
N ASP A 76 10.74 -13.16 -7.12
CA ASP A 76 11.34 -12.04 -7.84
C ASP A 76 11.33 -10.73 -7.03
N SER A 77 11.03 -10.80 -5.73
CA SER A 77 10.90 -9.60 -4.91
C SER A 77 12.24 -8.93 -4.57
N ASN A 78 13.39 -9.62 -4.72
CA ASN A 78 14.69 -9.07 -4.31
C ASN A 78 15.83 -9.36 -5.26
N GLU A 79 16.38 -8.32 -5.90
CA GLU A 79 17.65 -8.39 -6.66
C GLU A 79 18.83 -8.34 -5.67
N ALA A 80 19.15 -9.47 -5.04
CA ALA A 80 20.04 -9.53 -3.87
C ALA A 80 21.54 -9.60 -4.18
N VAL A 81 22.00 -9.25 -5.40
CA VAL A 81 23.43 -9.21 -5.77
C VAL A 81 24.07 -7.82 -5.64
N ASN A 82 23.26 -6.77 -5.69
CA ASN A 82 23.71 -5.39 -5.55
C ASN A 82 22.78 -4.65 -4.57
N PRO A 83 23.31 -4.00 -3.52
CA PRO A 83 22.47 -3.30 -2.54
C PRO A 83 21.78 -2.04 -3.07
N VAL A 84 22.08 -1.62 -4.31
CA VAL A 84 21.58 -0.36 -4.88
C VAL A 84 21.06 -0.59 -6.30
N THR A 85 19.78 -0.88 -6.40
CA THR A 85 19.07 -1.21 -7.64
C THR A 85 17.80 -0.35 -7.84
N PRO A 86 17.85 1.00 -7.65
CA PRO A 86 16.64 1.83 -7.68
C PRO A 86 15.97 1.88 -9.06
N HIS A 87 16.60 1.38 -10.10
CA HIS A 87 16.16 1.39 -11.50
C HIS A 87 15.40 0.13 -11.92
N VAL A 88 15.43 -0.95 -11.11
CA VAL A 88 14.60 -2.13 -11.41
C VAL A 88 13.13 -1.79 -11.08
N ARG A 89 12.19 -2.32 -11.86
CA ARG A 89 10.79 -1.96 -11.76
C ARG A 89 9.96 -3.18 -11.41
N ALA A 90 9.09 -3.04 -10.42
CA ALA A 90 8.19 -4.11 -10.01
C ALA A 90 7.35 -4.66 -11.19
N ILE A 91 6.90 -3.78 -12.09
CA ILE A 91 6.08 -4.18 -13.25
C ILE A 91 6.76 -5.18 -14.20
N ASP A 92 8.08 -5.23 -14.21
CA ASP A 92 8.83 -6.15 -15.09
C ASP A 92 8.89 -7.58 -14.51
N GLY A 93 8.59 -7.75 -13.22
CA GLY A 93 8.56 -9.06 -12.52
C GLY A 93 7.17 -9.50 -12.07
N ILE A 94 6.17 -8.62 -12.04
CA ILE A 94 4.82 -8.99 -11.58
C ILE A 94 4.18 -9.99 -12.52
N ASN A 95 3.78 -11.15 -11.98
CA ASN A 95 2.95 -12.14 -12.66
C ASN A 95 1.46 -11.89 -12.35
N PRO A 96 0.64 -11.40 -13.31
CA PRO A 96 -0.79 -11.17 -13.08
C PRO A 96 -1.61 -12.44 -12.84
N ALA A 97 -1.05 -13.62 -13.15
CA ALA A 97 -1.68 -14.90 -12.94
C ALA A 97 -1.42 -15.51 -11.55
N ASP A 98 -0.63 -14.82 -10.70
CA ASP A 98 -0.44 -15.24 -9.30
C ASP A 98 -1.81 -15.40 -8.61
N VAL A 99 -2.00 -16.53 -7.95
CA VAL A 99 -3.23 -16.87 -7.23
C VAL A 99 -3.56 -15.82 -6.15
N ALA A 100 -2.55 -15.20 -5.54
CA ALA A 100 -2.73 -14.15 -4.55
C ALA A 100 -3.44 -12.91 -5.12
N ILE A 101 -3.26 -12.58 -6.40
CA ILE A 101 -3.97 -11.47 -7.06
C ILE A 101 -5.48 -11.80 -7.20
N ARG A 102 -5.79 -13.05 -7.54
CA ARG A 102 -7.19 -13.52 -7.58
C ARG A 102 -7.81 -13.52 -6.18
N GLU A 103 -7.10 -14.02 -5.17
CA GLU A 103 -7.56 -14.05 -3.79
C GLU A 103 -7.72 -12.65 -3.19
N ALA A 104 -6.84 -11.69 -3.54
CA ALA A 104 -7.00 -10.28 -3.20
C ALA A 104 -8.35 -9.76 -3.68
N ARG A 105 -8.62 -9.93 -4.97
CA ARG A 105 -9.86 -9.49 -5.61
C ARG A 105 -11.10 -10.09 -4.95
N LEU A 106 -11.12 -11.41 -4.75
CA LEU A 106 -12.23 -12.11 -4.11
C LEU A 106 -12.35 -11.76 -2.62
N GLY A 107 -11.24 -11.42 -1.97
CA GLY A 107 -11.17 -10.89 -0.60
C GLY A 107 -11.57 -9.41 -0.48
N GLY A 108 -11.99 -8.77 -1.59
CA GLY A 108 -12.42 -7.36 -1.60
C GLY A 108 -11.28 -6.36 -1.59
N VAL A 109 -10.03 -6.80 -1.79
CA VAL A 109 -8.86 -5.92 -2.00
C VAL A 109 -8.75 -5.65 -3.50
N THR A 110 -9.26 -4.50 -3.93
CA THR A 110 -9.39 -4.15 -5.35
C THR A 110 -8.18 -3.42 -5.91
N THR A 111 -7.34 -2.87 -5.05
CA THR A 111 -6.14 -2.12 -5.45
C THR A 111 -4.98 -2.46 -4.52
N VAL A 112 -3.78 -2.57 -5.08
CA VAL A 112 -2.56 -2.90 -4.35
C VAL A 112 -1.39 -2.02 -4.78
N CYS A 113 -0.48 -1.75 -3.84
CA CYS A 113 0.83 -1.18 -4.14
C CYS A 113 1.89 -2.28 -3.96
N VAL A 114 2.52 -2.66 -5.04
CA VAL A 114 3.51 -3.73 -5.08
C VAL A 114 4.90 -3.18 -5.36
N GLY A 115 5.88 -3.72 -4.68
CA GLY A 115 7.27 -3.34 -4.87
C GLY A 115 8.25 -4.37 -4.35
N PRO A 116 9.56 -4.11 -4.54
CA PRO A 116 10.61 -4.98 -4.04
C PRO A 116 10.57 -5.17 -2.52
N GLY A 117 11.15 -6.28 -2.06
CA GLY A 117 11.34 -6.61 -0.66
C GLY A 117 12.38 -5.73 0.05
N ASN A 118 12.89 -6.22 1.18
CA ASN A 118 13.70 -5.42 2.10
C ASN A 118 15.20 -5.76 2.05
N SER A 119 15.67 -6.54 1.06
CA SER A 119 17.07 -6.97 0.97
C SER A 119 18.04 -5.84 0.61
N ASN A 120 17.58 -4.82 -0.10
CA ASN A 120 18.44 -3.78 -0.67
C ASN A 120 18.27 -2.43 0.02
N VAL A 121 19.37 -1.66 0.08
CA VAL A 121 19.33 -0.25 0.53
C VAL A 121 18.41 0.58 -0.37
N PHE A 122 18.49 0.37 -1.69
CA PHE A 122 17.49 0.81 -2.67
C PHE A 122 17.08 -0.40 -3.49
N GLY A 123 15.83 -0.82 -3.35
CA GLY A 123 15.30 -2.05 -3.97
C GLY A 123 14.83 -1.85 -5.40
N GLY A 124 14.09 -0.77 -5.67
CA GLY A 124 13.53 -0.50 -7.00
C GLY A 124 12.21 0.26 -6.98
N VAL A 125 11.62 0.40 -8.14
CA VAL A 125 10.37 1.13 -8.38
C VAL A 125 9.18 0.31 -7.92
N MET A 126 8.29 0.93 -7.14
CA MET A 126 6.99 0.39 -6.73
C MET A 126 5.89 0.87 -7.68
N SER A 127 4.89 0.02 -7.90
CA SER A 127 3.75 0.30 -8.79
C SER A 127 2.42 0.07 -8.09
N VAL A 128 1.39 0.77 -8.54
CA VAL A 128 0.01 0.63 -8.04
C VAL A 128 -0.88 0.10 -9.15
N PHE A 129 -1.63 -0.97 -8.88
CA PHE A 129 -2.52 -1.55 -9.88
C PHE A 129 -3.80 -2.12 -9.25
N LYS A 130 -4.82 -2.27 -10.09
CA LYS A 130 -6.06 -2.96 -9.73
C LYS A 130 -5.89 -4.46 -9.83
N THR A 131 -6.49 -5.21 -8.92
CA THR A 131 -6.35 -6.67 -8.84
C THR A 131 -7.18 -7.41 -9.92
N ARG A 132 -7.63 -6.71 -10.95
CA ARG A 132 -8.41 -7.26 -12.07
C ARG A 132 -7.72 -6.99 -13.40
N GLY A 133 -7.47 -8.03 -14.16
CA GLY A 133 -6.81 -7.99 -15.46
C GLY A 133 -6.03 -9.26 -15.71
N SER A 134 -5.46 -9.40 -16.89
CA SER A 134 -4.58 -10.52 -17.29
C SER A 134 -3.19 -10.04 -17.76
N ARG A 135 -3.01 -8.74 -17.89
CA ARG A 135 -1.74 -8.09 -18.26
C ARG A 135 -1.52 -6.94 -17.33
N ILE A 136 -0.30 -6.84 -16.78
CA ILE A 136 0.00 -5.79 -15.81
C ILE A 136 -0.23 -4.39 -16.38
N ASP A 137 0.09 -4.15 -17.65
CA ASP A 137 -0.11 -2.86 -18.31
C ASP A 137 -1.56 -2.37 -18.29
N ASP A 138 -2.53 -3.31 -18.41
CA ASP A 138 -3.96 -3.00 -18.40
C ASP A 138 -4.51 -2.81 -16.97
N MET A 139 -3.76 -3.25 -15.96
CA MET A 139 -4.12 -3.18 -14.53
C MET A 139 -3.61 -1.90 -13.86
N LEU A 140 -2.61 -1.23 -14.45
CA LEU A 140 -1.90 -0.12 -13.82
C LEU A 140 -2.79 1.08 -13.50
N MET A 141 -2.63 1.59 -12.28
CA MET A 141 -3.10 2.92 -11.87
C MET A 141 -1.93 3.92 -11.82
N LYS A 142 -0.77 3.48 -11.34
CA LYS A 142 0.50 4.21 -11.39
C LYS A 142 1.64 3.24 -11.69
N GLU A 143 2.31 3.42 -12.82
CA GLU A 143 3.50 2.65 -13.19
C GLU A 143 4.63 2.89 -12.20
N THR A 144 4.85 4.15 -11.81
CA THR A 144 5.85 4.54 -10.82
C THR A 144 5.18 5.30 -9.69
N PHE A 145 5.07 4.67 -8.54
CA PHE A 145 4.60 5.33 -7.33
C PHE A 145 5.77 5.87 -6.49
N ALA A 146 6.78 5.06 -6.24
CA ALA A 146 7.87 5.35 -5.30
C ALA A 146 9.13 4.55 -5.64
N ILE A 147 10.25 4.89 -4.99
CA ILE A 147 11.41 4.01 -4.88
C ILE A 147 11.35 3.31 -3.51
N LYS A 148 11.41 1.97 -3.50
CA LYS A 148 11.56 1.18 -2.28
C LYS A 148 12.98 1.26 -1.78
N ALA A 149 13.13 1.43 -0.46
CA ALA A 149 14.40 1.38 0.26
C ALA A 149 14.25 0.64 1.58
N ALA A 150 15.34 0.16 2.15
CA ALA A 150 15.32 -0.49 3.45
C ALA A 150 16.49 -0.05 4.34
N LEU A 151 16.16 0.15 5.61
CA LEU A 151 17.07 0.25 6.75
C LEU A 151 16.95 -1.02 7.59
N GLY A 152 17.84 -1.18 8.58
CA GLY A 152 17.71 -2.25 9.54
C GLY A 152 18.36 -3.57 9.14
N GLU A 153 17.73 -4.68 9.53
CA GLU A 153 18.35 -6.01 9.41
C GLU A 153 18.36 -6.55 7.98
N GLY A 154 17.34 -6.29 7.16
CA GLY A 154 17.21 -6.88 5.82
C GLY A 154 18.47 -6.72 4.96
N PRO A 155 18.97 -5.49 4.70
CA PRO A 155 20.23 -5.32 3.97
C PRO A 155 21.45 -5.92 4.66
N LYS A 156 21.49 -5.92 6.01
CA LYS A 156 22.60 -6.53 6.76
C LYS A 156 22.64 -8.05 6.54
N GLU A 157 21.51 -8.72 6.72
CA GLU A 157 21.41 -10.18 6.55
C GLU A 157 21.70 -10.62 5.13
N THR A 158 21.30 -9.81 4.15
CA THR A 158 21.54 -10.11 2.74
C THR A 158 23.01 -10.00 2.35
N TYR A 159 23.72 -8.98 2.84
CA TYR A 159 25.07 -8.65 2.34
C TYR A 159 26.22 -9.02 3.29
N ALA A 160 26.00 -9.08 4.60
CA ALA A 160 27.06 -9.45 5.54
C ALA A 160 27.63 -10.86 5.28
N PRO A 161 26.84 -11.91 4.98
CA PRO A 161 27.39 -13.23 4.65
C PRO A 161 28.26 -13.21 3.40
N LYS A 162 27.98 -12.33 2.45
CA LYS A 162 28.72 -12.13 1.19
C LYS A 162 30.02 -11.33 1.40
N LYS A 163 30.27 -10.81 2.61
CA LYS A 163 31.41 -9.93 2.96
C LYS A 163 31.50 -8.67 2.11
N VAL A 164 30.35 -8.12 1.72
CA VAL A 164 30.22 -6.84 1.01
C VAL A 164 29.35 -5.85 1.81
N MET A 165 29.50 -4.56 1.51
CA MET A 165 28.70 -3.50 2.14
C MET A 165 27.23 -3.58 1.66
N PRO A 166 26.23 -3.38 2.57
CA PRO A 166 26.37 -2.97 3.97
C PRO A 166 26.44 -4.18 4.94
N MET A 167 27.26 -4.06 5.97
CA MET A 167 27.31 -5.02 7.10
C MET A 167 26.76 -4.41 8.39
N THR A 168 26.53 -3.10 8.42
CA THR A 168 26.09 -2.36 9.61
C THR A 168 25.01 -1.35 9.25
N ARG A 169 24.20 -0.91 10.25
CA ARG A 169 23.28 0.22 10.09
C ARG A 169 23.96 1.49 9.62
N MET A 170 25.17 1.75 10.09
CA MET A 170 26.01 2.88 9.62
C MET A 170 26.31 2.75 8.12
N GLY A 171 26.67 1.54 7.67
CA GLY A 171 26.92 1.24 6.26
C GLY A 171 25.69 1.41 5.37
N ILE A 172 24.51 0.98 5.84
CA ILE A 172 23.25 1.18 5.14
C ILE A 172 22.98 2.68 4.94
N ALA A 173 22.98 3.44 6.03
CA ALA A 173 22.74 4.88 5.99
C ALA A 173 23.82 5.63 5.20
N GLY A 174 25.06 5.17 5.22
CA GLY A 174 26.18 5.69 4.42
C GLY A 174 25.95 5.50 2.94
N LEU A 175 25.59 4.28 2.50
CA LEU A 175 25.25 4.00 1.09
C LEU A 175 24.06 4.81 0.61
N MET A 176 23.02 4.92 1.44
CA MET A 176 21.84 5.70 1.09
C MET A 176 22.20 7.17 0.81
N ARG A 177 22.99 7.79 1.72
CA ARG A 177 23.47 9.17 1.52
C ARG A 177 24.39 9.32 0.31
N GLU A 178 25.31 8.39 0.14
CA GLU A 178 26.25 8.40 -0.99
C GLU A 178 25.50 8.44 -2.32
N HIS A 179 24.51 7.56 -2.50
CA HIS A 179 23.77 7.49 -3.75
C HIS A 179 22.80 8.67 -3.94
N LEU A 180 22.22 9.22 -2.89
CA LEU A 180 21.43 10.46 -2.99
C LEU A 180 22.31 11.66 -3.38
N VAL A 181 23.52 11.78 -2.81
CA VAL A 181 24.47 12.83 -3.20
C VAL A 181 24.93 12.67 -4.67
N ARG A 182 25.22 11.44 -5.08
CA ARG A 182 25.59 11.15 -6.49
C ARG A 182 24.44 11.46 -7.44
N ALA A 183 23.20 11.14 -7.07
CA ALA A 183 22.02 11.49 -7.86
C ALA A 183 21.84 13.01 -7.99
N ARG A 184 22.05 13.78 -6.92
CA ARG A 184 22.04 15.25 -6.98
C ARG A 184 23.10 15.79 -7.92
N THR A 185 24.36 15.30 -7.81
CA THR A 185 25.44 15.69 -8.73
C THR A 185 25.10 15.31 -10.17
N TYR A 186 24.44 14.18 -10.39
CA TYR A 186 23.98 13.75 -11.71
C TYR A 186 22.95 14.73 -12.29
N LEU A 187 21.94 15.13 -11.50
CA LEU A 187 20.93 16.10 -11.92
C LEU A 187 21.56 17.46 -12.27
N ASP A 188 22.51 17.96 -11.46
CA ASP A 188 23.20 19.21 -11.71
C ASP A 188 24.00 19.18 -13.03
N ARG A 189 24.65 18.05 -13.33
CA ARG A 189 25.33 17.83 -14.60
C ARG A 189 24.36 17.76 -15.77
N LYS A 190 23.23 17.06 -15.59
CA LYS A 190 22.18 16.95 -16.61
C LYS A 190 21.61 18.32 -16.95
N ALA A 191 21.24 19.08 -15.94
CA ALA A 191 20.68 20.44 -16.11
C ALA A 191 21.66 21.40 -16.79
N SER A 192 22.96 21.24 -16.56
CA SER A 192 24.01 22.10 -17.18
C SER A 192 24.51 21.59 -18.53
N GLY A 193 23.93 20.52 -19.10
CA GLY A 193 24.36 19.93 -20.37
C GLY A 193 25.73 19.25 -20.33
N ARG A 194 26.24 18.94 -19.13
CA ARG A 194 27.56 18.31 -18.90
C ARG A 194 27.49 16.85 -18.55
N LEU A 195 26.38 16.19 -18.90
CA LEU A 195 26.20 14.79 -18.64
C LEU A 195 26.81 13.95 -19.77
N ASP A 196 27.85 13.16 -19.46
CA ASP A 196 28.52 12.30 -20.43
C ASP A 196 27.77 11.02 -20.73
N LYS A 197 27.09 10.48 -19.72
CA LYS A 197 26.39 9.18 -19.80
C LYS A 197 25.15 9.15 -18.91
N ILE A 198 24.07 8.59 -19.44
CA ILE A 198 22.85 8.31 -18.67
C ILE A 198 23.11 7.14 -17.71
N ASP A 199 22.76 7.32 -16.43
CA ASP A 199 22.72 6.26 -15.41
C ASP A 199 21.29 6.11 -14.88
N LEU A 200 20.64 5.01 -15.20
CA LEU A 200 19.25 4.76 -14.84
C LEU A 200 19.01 4.77 -13.33
N ARG A 201 20.02 4.43 -12.53
CA ARG A 201 19.91 4.49 -11.05
C ARG A 201 19.73 5.94 -10.58
N TYR A 202 20.45 6.87 -11.18
CA TYR A 202 20.38 8.28 -10.81
C TYR A 202 19.21 9.01 -11.48
N GLU A 203 18.73 8.52 -12.63
CA GLU A 203 17.42 8.94 -13.15
C GLU A 203 16.31 8.60 -12.16
N ALA A 204 16.27 7.36 -11.64
CA ALA A 204 15.28 6.93 -10.69
C ALA A 204 15.36 7.70 -9.34
N LEU A 205 16.56 7.83 -8.76
CA LEU A 205 16.77 8.58 -7.52
C LEU A 205 16.59 10.10 -7.69
N GLY A 206 16.81 10.60 -8.89
CA GLY A 206 16.58 12.00 -9.25
C GLY A 206 15.13 12.40 -9.02
N ARG A 207 14.18 11.57 -9.43
CA ARG A 207 12.74 11.80 -9.21
C ARG A 207 12.37 11.90 -7.73
N VAL A 208 13.08 11.17 -6.85
CA VAL A 208 12.92 11.29 -5.39
C VAL A 208 13.43 12.64 -4.89
N LEU A 209 14.61 13.09 -5.38
CA LEU A 209 15.21 14.38 -5.01
C LEU A 209 14.42 15.59 -5.53
N GLU A 210 13.76 15.44 -6.67
CA GLU A 210 12.86 16.45 -7.27
C GLU A 210 11.45 16.39 -6.67
N ARG A 211 11.20 15.42 -5.77
CA ARG A 211 9.92 15.20 -5.09
C ARG A 211 8.76 14.87 -6.04
N GLU A 212 9.06 14.29 -7.20
CA GLU A 212 8.03 13.75 -8.09
C GLU A 212 7.39 12.48 -7.51
N ILE A 213 8.20 11.69 -6.82
CA ILE A 213 7.81 10.45 -6.16
C ILE A 213 8.43 10.35 -4.76
N PRO A 214 7.77 9.73 -3.78
CA PRO A 214 8.36 9.54 -2.46
C PRO A 214 9.42 8.43 -2.43
N LEU A 215 10.24 8.44 -1.37
CA LEU A 215 11.02 7.29 -0.95
C LEU A 215 10.20 6.47 0.05
N VAL A 216 9.93 5.20 -0.24
CA VAL A 216 9.28 4.27 0.67
C VAL A 216 10.33 3.49 1.43
N VAL A 217 10.44 3.71 2.74
CA VAL A 217 11.51 3.17 3.57
C VAL A 217 10.97 2.14 4.56
N HIS A 218 11.45 0.91 4.42
CA HIS A 218 11.28 -0.10 5.47
C HIS A 218 12.16 0.23 6.67
N ALA A 219 11.56 0.35 7.86
CA ALA A 219 12.27 0.58 9.10
C ALA A 219 11.41 0.14 10.30
N ASN A 220 11.75 -0.96 10.96
CA ASN A 220 10.99 -1.49 12.09
C ASN A 220 11.34 -0.82 13.42
N ARG A 221 12.64 -0.69 13.71
CA ARG A 221 13.11 -0.18 14.99
C ARG A 221 13.07 1.35 15.05
N MET A 222 12.85 1.87 16.24
CA MET A 222 12.80 3.31 16.51
C MET A 222 14.08 4.03 16.04
N ASP A 223 15.28 3.47 16.23
CA ASP A 223 16.55 4.05 15.79
C ASP A 223 16.69 4.11 14.26
N ASP A 224 16.18 3.11 13.54
CA ASP A 224 16.14 3.09 12.08
C ASP A 224 15.08 4.07 11.56
N ILE A 225 13.90 4.16 12.20
CA ILE A 225 12.88 5.17 11.89
C ILE A 225 13.44 6.59 12.05
N TYR A 226 14.14 6.89 13.16
CA TYR A 226 14.82 8.18 13.33
C TYR A 226 15.86 8.44 12.24
N THR A 227 16.57 7.39 11.78
CA THR A 227 17.51 7.52 10.67
C THR A 227 16.81 7.86 9.37
N ALA A 228 15.65 7.24 9.08
CA ALA A 228 14.83 7.59 7.92
C ALA A 228 14.35 9.05 7.98
N LEU A 229 13.83 9.50 9.13
CA LEU A 229 13.40 10.89 9.34
C LEU A 229 14.57 11.88 9.20
N ARG A 230 15.79 11.50 9.63
CA ARG A 230 17.00 12.32 9.45
C ARG A 230 17.35 12.46 7.97
N ILE A 231 17.32 11.37 7.20
CA ILE A 231 17.59 11.37 5.74
C ILE A 231 16.53 12.20 5.01
N LYS A 232 15.24 12.06 5.34
CA LYS A 232 14.19 12.93 4.82
C LYS A 232 14.54 14.41 4.96
N ARG A 233 14.94 14.83 6.16
CA ARG A 233 15.30 16.22 6.46
C ARG A 233 16.56 16.66 5.74
N GLU A 234 17.61 15.82 5.70
CA GLU A 234 18.91 16.12 5.06
C GLU A 234 18.77 16.36 3.55
N PHE A 235 17.89 15.61 2.90
CA PHE A 235 17.71 15.67 1.45
C PHE A 235 16.44 16.40 1.01
N ALA A 236 15.59 16.82 1.95
CA ALA A 236 14.30 17.47 1.71
C ALA A 236 13.35 16.67 0.80
N ILE A 237 13.34 15.33 0.95
CA ILE A 237 12.55 14.39 0.16
C ILE A 237 11.22 14.06 0.82
N ASP A 238 10.26 13.58 0.04
CA ASP A 238 9.04 12.97 0.55
C ASP A 238 9.32 11.50 0.93
N LEU A 239 8.74 11.05 2.04
CA LEU A 239 9.01 9.75 2.62
C LEU A 239 7.73 9.10 3.14
N VAL A 240 7.63 7.79 2.92
CA VAL A 240 6.62 6.91 3.55
C VAL A 240 7.37 5.83 4.31
N LEU A 241 6.98 5.55 5.55
CA LEU A 241 7.51 4.44 6.33
C LEU A 241 6.69 3.18 6.07
N THR A 242 7.35 2.02 5.94
CA THR A 242 6.68 0.72 5.86
C THR A 242 7.13 -0.22 6.97
N GLN A 243 6.24 -1.12 7.34
CA GLN A 243 6.29 -2.04 8.48
C GLN A 243 6.32 -1.30 9.83
N ALA A 244 7.36 -0.55 10.14
CA ALA A 244 7.48 0.42 11.22
C ALA A 244 6.94 -0.08 12.59
N SER A 245 7.36 -1.27 13.02
CA SER A 245 6.86 -1.94 14.23
C SER A 245 6.93 -1.08 15.49
N ASP A 246 7.91 -0.18 15.61
CA ASP A 246 8.10 0.74 16.73
C ASP A 246 7.46 2.12 16.52
N ALA A 247 6.73 2.37 15.40
CA ALA A 247 6.19 3.68 15.08
C ALA A 247 5.33 4.28 16.21
N TYR A 248 4.56 3.43 16.89
CA TYR A 248 3.70 3.86 18.01
C TYR A 248 4.49 4.44 19.21
N LEU A 249 5.76 4.09 19.36
CA LEU A 249 6.63 4.63 20.42
C LEU A 249 7.13 6.05 20.11
N MET A 250 6.92 6.51 18.88
CA MET A 250 7.37 7.82 18.41
C MET A 250 6.32 8.51 17.52
N ALA A 251 5.05 8.25 17.79
CA ALA A 251 3.93 8.73 17.01
C ALA A 251 3.92 10.26 16.83
N ASP A 252 4.27 11.03 17.87
CA ASP A 252 4.37 12.49 17.79
C ASP A 252 5.47 12.95 16.82
N ALA A 253 6.65 12.35 16.88
CA ALA A 253 7.75 12.69 15.97
C ALA A 253 7.41 12.36 14.51
N ILE A 254 6.69 11.27 14.26
CA ILE A 254 6.21 10.87 12.93
C ILE A 254 5.16 11.89 12.43
N ARG A 255 4.18 12.25 13.26
CA ARG A 255 3.17 13.28 12.95
C ARG A 255 3.83 14.62 12.63
N GLU A 256 4.76 15.08 13.47
CA GLU A 256 5.46 16.35 13.27
C GLU A 256 6.31 16.36 11.99
N ALA A 257 6.88 15.23 11.62
CA ALA A 257 7.61 15.05 10.36
C ALA A 257 6.67 14.98 9.13
N GLY A 258 5.35 14.84 9.33
CA GLY A 258 4.37 14.67 8.26
C GLY A 258 4.62 13.42 7.40
N VAL A 259 5.04 12.31 8.05
CA VAL A 259 5.41 11.07 7.35
C VAL A 259 4.30 10.05 7.51
N PRO A 260 3.66 9.60 6.43
CA PRO A 260 2.71 8.49 6.49
C PRO A 260 3.41 7.18 6.86
N VAL A 261 2.67 6.32 7.58
CA VAL A 261 3.14 4.99 7.99
C VAL A 261 2.22 3.92 7.41
N VAL A 262 2.78 2.97 6.68
CA VAL A 262 2.08 1.75 6.27
C VAL A 262 2.50 0.64 7.23
N LEU A 263 1.64 0.35 8.20
CA LEU A 263 1.88 -0.67 9.21
C LEU A 263 1.69 -2.07 8.61
N ALA A 264 2.69 -2.94 8.78
CA ALA A 264 2.51 -4.34 8.47
C ALA A 264 1.53 -5.00 9.44
N SER A 265 0.89 -6.05 8.98
CA SER A 265 -0.06 -6.81 9.80
C SER A 265 0.64 -7.49 10.98
N VAL A 266 0.09 -7.28 12.15
CA VAL A 266 0.52 -7.98 13.38
C VAL A 266 0.15 -9.48 13.37
N LEU A 267 -0.61 -9.93 12.38
CA LEU A 267 -0.99 -11.35 12.23
C LEU A 267 0.19 -12.24 11.78
N THR A 268 1.27 -11.64 11.26
CA THR A 268 2.51 -12.40 10.91
C THR A 268 3.21 -13.00 12.13
N GLY A 269 2.95 -12.48 13.34
CA GLY A 269 3.82 -12.73 14.48
C GLY A 269 5.16 -11.98 14.40
N ARG A 270 6.07 -12.27 15.31
CA ARG A 270 7.38 -11.64 15.39
C ARG A 270 8.40 -12.46 14.62
N LEU A 271 8.58 -12.17 13.35
CA LEU A 271 9.45 -12.92 12.44
C LEU A 271 10.94 -12.56 12.62
N SER A 272 11.23 -11.43 13.29
CA SER A 272 12.60 -10.95 13.49
C SER A 272 12.79 -10.23 14.82
N VAL A 273 14.05 -10.03 15.21
CA VAL A 273 14.40 -9.27 16.42
C VAL A 273 13.90 -7.83 16.34
N GLU A 274 13.85 -7.24 15.17
CA GLU A 274 13.35 -5.88 14.97
C GLU A 274 11.85 -5.74 15.21
N MET A 275 11.10 -6.84 15.11
CA MET A 275 9.66 -6.90 15.37
C MET A 275 9.32 -7.26 16.84
N ALA A 276 10.32 -7.36 17.71
CA ALA A 276 10.12 -7.79 19.11
C ALA A 276 9.07 -6.94 19.86
N ARG A 277 8.94 -5.66 19.53
CA ARG A 277 8.00 -4.72 20.14
C ARG A 277 6.74 -4.45 19.31
N MET A 278 6.52 -5.22 18.23
CA MET A 278 5.30 -5.11 17.42
C MET A 278 4.06 -5.23 18.30
N SER A 279 3.09 -4.34 18.08
CA SER A 279 1.90 -4.21 18.92
C SER A 279 0.64 -4.03 18.11
N HIS A 280 -0.42 -4.78 18.45
CA HIS A 280 -1.77 -4.59 17.89
C HIS A 280 -2.36 -3.20 18.21
N ARG A 281 -1.83 -2.51 19.25
CA ARG A 281 -2.24 -1.16 19.63
C ARG A 281 -1.56 -0.06 18.83
N ALA A 282 -0.61 -0.39 17.94
CA ALA A 282 0.10 0.62 17.16
C ALA A 282 -0.86 1.54 16.36
N PRO A 283 -1.88 1.02 15.63
CA PRO A 283 -2.86 1.87 14.95
C PRO A 283 -3.63 2.81 15.91
N VAL A 284 -3.99 2.32 17.10
CA VAL A 284 -4.72 3.12 18.12
C VAL A 284 -3.88 4.31 18.57
N VAL A 285 -2.60 4.09 18.85
CA VAL A 285 -1.69 5.15 19.31
C VAL A 285 -1.42 6.17 18.21
N LEU A 286 -1.24 5.72 16.97
CA LEU A 286 -1.03 6.60 15.83
C LEU A 286 -2.28 7.46 15.54
N GLU A 287 -3.49 6.88 15.62
CA GLU A 287 -4.76 7.61 15.50
C GLU A 287 -4.89 8.69 16.58
N GLN A 288 -4.64 8.34 17.84
CA GLN A 288 -4.69 9.27 18.97
C GLN A 288 -3.67 10.41 18.83
N ALA A 289 -2.51 10.14 18.27
CA ALA A 289 -1.50 11.16 17.99
C ALA A 289 -1.85 12.03 16.76
N GLY A 290 -2.84 11.65 15.94
CA GLY A 290 -3.18 12.33 14.68
C GLY A 290 -2.15 12.08 13.58
N ALA A 291 -1.42 10.98 13.63
CA ALA A 291 -0.49 10.58 12.57
C ALA A 291 -1.25 9.91 11.41
N THR A 292 -0.78 10.09 10.19
CA THR A 292 -1.33 9.39 9.02
C THR A 292 -0.79 7.96 8.97
N TYR A 293 -1.70 6.97 8.95
CA TYR A 293 -1.30 5.57 8.85
C TYR A 293 -2.26 4.76 7.97
N CYS A 294 -1.73 3.67 7.41
CA CYS A 294 -2.45 2.62 6.72
C CYS A 294 -2.21 1.29 7.45
N ILE A 295 -3.14 0.35 7.31
CA ILE A 295 -2.96 -1.04 7.70
C ILE A 295 -2.76 -1.85 6.42
N SER A 296 -1.75 -2.72 6.41
CA SER A 296 -1.35 -3.54 5.27
C SER A 296 -1.18 -4.99 5.71
N THR A 297 -1.27 -5.91 4.79
CA THR A 297 -0.93 -7.33 5.04
C THR A 297 0.56 -7.59 4.96
N ASP A 298 1.29 -6.80 4.15
CA ASP A 298 2.68 -7.11 3.76
C ASP A 298 2.77 -8.49 3.06
N ALA A 299 1.69 -8.89 2.34
CA ALA A 299 1.63 -10.21 1.68
C ALA A 299 2.91 -10.51 0.87
N PRO A 300 3.40 -11.77 0.94
CA PRO A 300 2.72 -13.01 1.34
C PRO A 300 2.73 -13.38 2.83
N PRO A 301 3.52 -12.77 3.76
CA PRO A 301 3.52 -13.21 5.17
C PRO A 301 2.12 -13.29 5.81
N VAL A 302 1.24 -12.34 5.50
CA VAL A 302 -0.20 -12.48 5.76
C VAL A 302 -0.91 -12.50 4.42
N PRO A 303 -1.64 -13.58 4.09
CA PRO A 303 -2.35 -13.63 2.82
C PRO A 303 -3.28 -12.43 2.65
N ILE A 304 -3.28 -11.86 1.46
CA ILE A 304 -3.82 -10.52 1.21
C ILE A 304 -5.32 -10.40 1.47
N GLN A 305 -6.09 -11.49 1.27
CA GLN A 305 -7.53 -11.53 1.57
C GLN A 305 -7.84 -11.32 3.06
N PHE A 306 -6.84 -11.39 3.96
CA PHE A 306 -6.99 -11.10 5.39
C PHE A 306 -6.73 -9.64 5.78
N LEU A 307 -6.69 -8.72 4.81
CA LEU A 307 -6.59 -7.29 5.09
C LEU A 307 -7.70 -6.78 6.04
N PRO A 308 -9.00 -7.15 5.86
CA PRO A 308 -10.05 -6.77 6.81
C PRO A 308 -9.84 -7.36 8.21
N THR A 309 -9.27 -8.57 8.31
CA THR A 309 -8.92 -9.19 9.60
C THR A 309 -7.78 -8.45 10.29
N SER A 310 -6.80 -7.96 9.53
CA SER A 310 -5.72 -7.11 10.04
C SER A 310 -6.29 -5.81 10.64
N ALA A 311 -7.24 -5.16 9.96
CA ALA A 311 -7.94 -3.98 10.47
C ALA A 311 -8.80 -4.32 11.70
N ALA A 312 -9.53 -5.45 11.69
CA ALA A 312 -10.33 -5.91 12.82
C ALA A 312 -9.50 -6.15 14.09
N SER A 313 -8.24 -6.58 13.95
CA SER A 313 -7.34 -6.76 15.08
C SER A 313 -7.06 -5.44 15.83
N ALA A 314 -6.99 -4.33 15.12
CA ALA A 314 -6.83 -3.00 15.71
C ALA A 314 -8.13 -2.51 16.38
N VAL A 315 -9.28 -2.81 15.79
CA VAL A 315 -10.59 -2.51 16.40
C VAL A 315 -10.75 -3.24 17.74
N ARG A 316 -10.32 -4.49 17.83
CA ARG A 316 -10.32 -5.25 19.08
C ARG A 316 -9.47 -4.58 20.17
N GLU A 317 -8.41 -3.87 19.80
CA GLU A 317 -7.54 -3.14 20.74
C GLU A 317 -8.03 -1.71 21.05
N GLY A 318 -9.18 -1.31 20.49
CA GLY A 318 -9.86 -0.05 20.80
C GLY A 318 -9.75 1.02 19.70
N LEU A 319 -9.32 0.66 18.50
CA LEU A 319 -9.42 1.57 17.36
C LEU A 319 -10.90 1.74 16.97
N ASP A 320 -11.29 2.96 16.65
CA ASP A 320 -12.61 3.23 16.09
C ASP A 320 -12.83 2.44 14.79
N PRO A 321 -13.98 1.72 14.63
CA PRO A 321 -14.22 0.91 13.45
C PRO A 321 -14.16 1.69 12.12
N GLU A 322 -14.62 2.95 12.11
CA GLU A 322 -14.55 3.77 10.91
C GLU A 322 -13.10 4.19 10.60
N ALA A 323 -12.30 4.51 11.63
CA ALA A 323 -10.87 4.75 11.47
C ALA A 323 -10.15 3.53 10.90
N ALA A 324 -10.49 2.31 11.36
CA ALA A 324 -9.93 1.08 10.83
C ALA A 324 -10.29 0.87 9.33
N LEU A 325 -11.53 1.16 8.94
CA LEU A 325 -11.94 1.10 7.52
C LEU A 325 -11.23 2.16 6.69
N ARG A 326 -11.11 3.39 7.19
CA ARG A 326 -10.33 4.43 6.51
C ARG A 326 -8.89 4.01 6.28
N ALA A 327 -8.27 3.31 7.25
CA ALA A 327 -6.88 2.85 7.18
C ALA A 327 -6.63 1.76 6.12
N VAL A 328 -7.68 1.16 5.55
CA VAL A 328 -7.61 0.17 4.46
C VAL A 328 -8.37 0.61 3.19
N THR A 329 -8.81 1.85 3.11
CA THR A 329 -9.57 2.38 1.96
C THR A 329 -9.07 3.78 1.56
N ILE A 330 -9.65 4.84 2.11
CA ILE A 330 -9.35 6.23 1.67
C ILE A 330 -7.97 6.71 2.12
N THR A 331 -7.45 6.27 3.29
CA THR A 331 -6.12 6.70 3.73
C THR A 331 -5.02 6.14 2.82
N PRO A 332 -4.97 4.82 2.51
CA PRO A 332 -4.02 4.32 1.52
C PRO A 332 -4.23 4.94 0.14
N ALA A 333 -5.46 5.22 -0.30
CA ALA A 333 -5.69 5.91 -1.57
C ALA A 333 -4.99 7.28 -1.60
N ARG A 334 -5.08 8.07 -0.52
CA ARG A 334 -4.40 9.36 -0.39
C ARG A 334 -2.87 9.23 -0.34
N VAL A 335 -2.36 8.28 0.44
CA VAL A 335 -0.92 8.02 0.53
C VAL A 335 -0.33 7.63 -0.82
N LEU A 336 -1.06 6.84 -1.59
CA LEU A 336 -0.70 6.43 -2.95
C LEU A 336 -1.00 7.51 -4.01
N GLY A 337 -1.75 8.57 -3.66
CA GLY A 337 -2.18 9.64 -4.57
C GLY A 337 -3.09 9.14 -5.68
N ILE A 338 -4.06 8.29 -5.34
CA ILE A 338 -5.08 7.72 -6.23
C ILE A 338 -6.51 7.97 -5.71
N ASP A 339 -6.64 8.83 -4.70
CA ASP A 339 -7.90 9.10 -4.01
C ASP A 339 -8.92 9.86 -4.87
N GLU A 340 -8.52 10.47 -5.98
CA GLU A 340 -9.44 10.99 -6.99
C GLU A 340 -10.20 9.87 -7.73
N ARG A 341 -9.68 8.64 -7.73
CA ARG A 341 -10.25 7.51 -8.44
C ARG A 341 -10.94 6.49 -7.55
N VAL A 342 -10.35 6.16 -6.39
CA VAL A 342 -10.78 5.05 -5.52
C VAL A 342 -10.70 5.43 -4.03
N GLY A 343 -11.10 4.51 -3.15
CA GLY A 343 -10.95 4.62 -1.69
C GLY A 343 -12.16 5.21 -0.96
N SER A 344 -13.13 5.77 -1.68
CA SER A 344 -14.42 6.22 -1.12
C SER A 344 -15.55 6.06 -2.14
N LEU A 345 -16.80 6.02 -1.66
CA LEU A 345 -17.97 6.01 -2.53
C LEU A 345 -18.42 7.45 -2.78
N GLU A 346 -17.92 8.03 -3.87
CA GLU A 346 -18.24 9.39 -4.30
C GLU A 346 -18.56 9.42 -5.80
N PRO A 347 -19.51 10.27 -6.22
CA PRO A 347 -19.81 10.41 -7.65
C PRO A 347 -18.55 10.79 -8.45
N GLY A 348 -18.35 10.10 -9.58
CA GLY A 348 -17.20 10.28 -10.47
C GLY A 348 -16.03 9.33 -10.23
N LYS A 349 -15.93 8.72 -9.06
CA LYS A 349 -14.89 7.70 -8.77
C LYS A 349 -15.19 6.38 -9.47
N ASP A 350 -14.17 5.56 -9.62
CA ASP A 350 -14.29 4.21 -10.14
C ASP A 350 -15.24 3.40 -9.25
N ALA A 351 -16.11 2.61 -9.85
CA ALA A 351 -17.04 1.78 -9.10
C ALA A 351 -16.35 0.49 -8.64
N ASP A 352 -15.40 0.64 -7.71
CA ASP A 352 -14.75 -0.43 -6.98
C ASP A 352 -15.46 -0.57 -5.63
N ILE A 353 -16.34 -1.55 -5.52
CA ILE A 353 -17.32 -1.68 -4.42
C ILE A 353 -17.30 -3.11 -3.89
N VAL A 354 -17.37 -3.25 -2.57
CA VAL A 354 -17.51 -4.55 -1.90
C VAL A 354 -18.81 -4.57 -1.09
N VAL A 355 -19.55 -5.66 -1.20
CA VAL A 355 -20.77 -5.90 -0.42
C VAL A 355 -20.55 -7.08 0.51
N TYR A 356 -20.64 -6.83 1.81
CA TYR A 356 -20.57 -7.84 2.86
C TYR A 356 -21.95 -8.23 3.36
N GLY A 357 -22.16 -9.52 3.62
CA GLY A 357 -23.38 -10.05 4.28
C GLY A 357 -23.44 -9.74 5.78
N GLY A 358 -22.89 -8.59 6.20
CA GLY A 358 -22.83 -8.12 7.58
C GLY A 358 -21.69 -7.15 7.79
N SER A 359 -21.07 -7.15 8.98
CA SER A 359 -19.90 -6.30 9.28
C SER A 359 -18.64 -6.83 8.58
N PRO A 360 -17.83 -5.98 7.93
CA PRO A 360 -16.55 -6.39 7.34
C PRO A 360 -15.53 -6.89 8.37
N PHE A 361 -15.72 -6.58 9.66
CA PHE A 361 -14.85 -7.05 10.75
C PHE A 361 -15.30 -8.36 11.39
N ASN A 362 -16.43 -8.90 10.98
CA ASN A 362 -16.89 -10.22 11.46
C ASN A 362 -16.40 -11.31 10.51
N LEU A 363 -15.51 -12.18 10.98
CA LEU A 363 -14.97 -13.30 10.20
C LEU A 363 -16.05 -14.24 9.62
N MET A 364 -17.27 -14.24 10.19
CA MET A 364 -18.39 -15.01 9.67
C MET A 364 -19.15 -14.28 8.55
N SER A 365 -18.91 -12.99 8.35
CA SER A 365 -19.50 -12.23 7.24
C SER A 365 -18.78 -12.60 5.95
N ARG A 366 -19.56 -13.06 4.97
CA ARG A 366 -19.03 -13.35 3.63
C ARG A 366 -19.06 -12.10 2.76
N ILE A 367 -18.13 -11.99 1.85
CA ILE A 367 -18.24 -11.07 0.70
C ILE A 367 -19.27 -11.70 -0.25
N GLU A 368 -20.31 -10.96 -0.56
CA GLU A 368 -21.39 -11.43 -1.43
C GLU A 368 -21.28 -10.84 -2.84
N LEU A 369 -20.57 -9.72 -2.96
CA LEU A 369 -20.29 -9.10 -4.25
C LEU A 369 -19.01 -8.28 -4.18
N VAL A 370 -18.17 -8.43 -5.19
CA VAL A 370 -17.08 -7.50 -5.51
C VAL A 370 -17.38 -6.90 -6.87
N MET A 371 -17.28 -5.59 -6.96
CA MET A 371 -17.40 -4.84 -8.22
C MET A 371 -16.11 -4.07 -8.44
N MET A 372 -15.59 -4.11 -9.66
CA MET A 372 -14.42 -3.35 -10.09
C MET A 372 -14.71 -2.69 -11.43
N ASP A 373 -14.44 -1.38 -11.51
CA ASP A 373 -14.80 -0.57 -12.70
C ASP A 373 -16.26 -0.76 -13.14
N GLY A 374 -17.16 -0.95 -12.17
CA GLY A 374 -18.59 -1.12 -12.41
C GLY A 374 -19.02 -2.50 -12.92
N GLU A 375 -18.12 -3.44 -13.06
CA GLU A 375 -18.39 -4.82 -13.43
C GLU A 375 -18.31 -5.74 -12.22
N ILE A 376 -19.32 -6.61 -12.07
CA ILE A 376 -19.34 -7.61 -11.01
C ILE A 376 -18.26 -8.66 -11.31
N VAL A 377 -17.38 -8.85 -10.36
CA VAL A 377 -16.32 -9.85 -10.45
C VAL A 377 -16.93 -11.22 -10.18
N THR A 378 -16.79 -12.11 -11.15
CA THR A 378 -17.08 -13.53 -11.04
C THR A 378 -15.75 -14.31 -11.08
N ASP A 379 -15.74 -15.53 -10.54
CA ASP A 379 -14.61 -16.44 -10.64
C ASP A 379 -14.26 -16.81 -12.09
#